data_78974393713424c1dff37ba0891fc841
#
_entry.id   78974393713424c1dff37ba0891fc841
#
_cell.length_a   1.000
_cell.length_b   1.000
_cell.length_c   1.000
_cell.angle_alpha   90.00
_cell.angle_beta   90.00
_cell.angle_gamma   90.00
#
_symmetry.space_group_name_H-M   'P 1'
#
loop_
_entity.id
_entity.type
_entity.pdbx_description
1 polymer ?
#
loop_
_entity_poly.entity_id
_entity_poly.type
_entity_poly.pdbx_seq_one_letter_code
_entity_poly.pdbx_strand_id
1 'polypeptide(L)'
;MAKPTEIKLHQKSRVLEIHFNDGFACNLTCEYLRVFSPSAEVQGHGPDQAVLQIGKEDVSITGIEQMGNYAIKLSFDDNHDSGIYSWSLLYELGKNYESNWADYLQRLQAAGVSRRAD
;
A
#
# COMPACT_ATOMS: atom_id res chain seq x y z
N MET A 1 -8.11 -4.84 19.04
CA MET A 1 -7.60 -4.35 17.75
C MET A 1 -6.20 -4.87 17.50
N ALA A 2 -5.96 -5.39 16.31
CA ALA A 2 -4.64 -5.89 15.95
C ALA A 2 -3.65 -4.73 15.78
N LYS A 3 -2.45 -4.91 16.33
CA LYS A 3 -1.37 -3.92 16.21
C LYS A 3 -0.13 -4.61 15.68
N PRO A 4 0.68 -3.91 14.88
CA PRO A 4 1.95 -4.49 14.45
C PRO A 4 2.88 -4.69 15.62
N THR A 5 3.53 -5.85 15.65
CA THR A 5 4.60 -6.15 16.59
C THR A 5 5.96 -6.02 15.93
N GLU A 6 5.98 -6.12 14.57
CA GLU A 6 7.22 -6.02 13.82
C GLU A 6 6.90 -5.55 12.40
N ILE A 7 7.69 -4.60 11.91
CA ILE A 7 7.60 -4.10 10.53
C ILE A 7 9.00 -4.12 9.96
N LYS A 8 9.19 -4.84 8.85
CA LYS A 8 10.50 -4.96 8.18
C LYS A 8 10.38 -4.56 6.72
N LEU A 9 11.22 -3.63 6.29
CA LEU A 9 11.28 -3.24 4.89
C LEU A 9 12.39 -4.03 4.19
N HIS A 10 12.02 -4.79 3.17
CA HIS A 10 12.96 -5.52 2.33
C HIS A 10 13.18 -4.71 1.06
N GLN A 11 14.25 -3.92 1.03
CA GLN A 11 14.51 -2.99 -0.07
C GLN A 11 14.73 -3.70 -1.40
N LYS A 12 15.42 -4.81 -1.37
CA LYS A 12 15.79 -5.52 -2.60
C LYS A 12 14.58 -6.12 -3.29
N SER A 13 13.66 -6.70 -2.52
CA SER A 13 12.44 -7.30 -3.07
C SER A 13 11.28 -6.32 -3.12
N ARG A 14 11.42 -5.13 -2.55
CA ARG A 14 10.39 -4.09 -2.48
C ARG A 14 9.14 -4.60 -1.81
N VAL A 15 9.31 -5.17 -0.62
CA VAL A 15 8.23 -5.76 0.17
C VAL A 15 8.29 -5.24 1.59
N LEU A 16 7.14 -4.87 2.15
CA LEU A 16 7.00 -4.52 3.55
C LEU A 16 6.38 -5.72 4.27
N GLU A 17 7.16 -6.30 5.18
CA GLU A 17 6.72 -7.44 5.99
C GLU A 17 6.16 -6.92 7.30
N ILE A 18 4.94 -7.34 7.67
CA ILE A 18 4.28 -6.87 8.88
C ILE A 18 3.77 -8.06 9.67
N HIS A 19 4.10 -8.09 10.97
CA HIS A 19 3.60 -9.08 11.92
C HIS A 19 2.71 -8.38 12.92
N PHE A 20 1.55 -8.96 13.21
CA PHE A 20 0.56 -8.38 14.12
C PHE A 20 0.47 -9.20 15.41
N ASN A 21 -0.03 -8.59 16.47
CA ASN A 21 -0.09 -9.21 17.79
C ASN A 21 -1.09 -10.35 17.92
N ASP A 22 -1.95 -10.54 16.90
CA ASP A 22 -2.90 -11.66 16.85
C ASP A 22 -2.35 -12.87 16.09
N GLY A 23 -1.08 -12.82 15.67
CA GLY A 23 -0.44 -13.89 14.92
C GLY A 23 -0.54 -13.77 13.42
N PHE A 24 -1.32 -12.80 12.91
CA PHE A 24 -1.40 -12.56 11.48
C PHE A 24 -0.11 -11.90 10.98
N ALA A 25 0.39 -12.36 9.84
CA ALA A 25 1.55 -11.76 9.20
C ALA A 25 1.29 -11.65 7.70
N CYS A 26 1.83 -10.60 7.08
CA CYS A 26 1.66 -10.39 5.65
C CYS A 26 2.89 -9.74 5.03
N ASN A 27 3.04 -9.94 3.74
CA ASN A 27 4.08 -9.30 2.93
C ASN A 27 3.39 -8.47 1.85
N LEU A 28 3.52 -7.15 1.95
CA LEU A 28 2.85 -6.23 1.03
C LEU A 28 3.90 -5.57 0.13
N THR A 29 3.70 -5.67 -1.19
CA THR A 29 4.63 -5.04 -2.12
C THR A 29 4.53 -3.52 -2.03
N CYS A 30 5.61 -2.85 -2.36
CA CYS A 30 5.61 -1.38 -2.40
C CYS A 30 4.59 -0.87 -3.42
N GLU A 31 4.47 -1.56 -4.56
CA GLU A 31 3.47 -1.22 -5.57
C GLU A 31 2.06 -1.26 -5.00
N TYR A 32 1.72 -2.35 -4.31
CA TYR A 32 0.39 -2.51 -3.71
C TYR A 32 0.09 -1.39 -2.72
N LEU A 33 1.04 -1.11 -1.82
CA LEU A 33 0.89 -0.05 -0.84
C LEU A 33 0.75 1.33 -1.51
N ARG A 34 1.48 1.55 -2.60
CA ARG A 34 1.44 2.82 -3.32
C ARG A 34 0.11 3.04 -4.04
N VAL A 35 -0.41 2.00 -4.72
CA VAL A 35 -1.67 2.15 -5.48
C VAL A 35 -2.88 2.22 -4.57
N PHE A 36 -2.79 1.71 -3.35
CA PHE A 36 -3.87 1.76 -2.36
C PHE A 36 -3.59 2.78 -1.25
N SER A 37 -2.72 3.76 -1.51
CA SER A 37 -2.40 4.80 -0.52
C SER A 37 -3.68 5.51 -0.07
N PRO A 38 -3.81 5.78 1.25
CA PRO A 38 -4.98 6.51 1.77
C PRO A 38 -4.90 8.01 1.56
N SER A 39 -3.83 8.51 0.92
CA SER A 39 -3.66 9.93 0.64
C SER A 39 -4.77 10.47 -0.27
N ALA A 40 -5.18 11.72 -0.06
CA ALA A 40 -6.12 12.39 -0.94
C ALA A 40 -5.63 12.49 -2.38
N GLU A 41 -4.31 12.47 -2.60
CA GLU A 41 -3.74 12.44 -3.95
C GLU A 41 -4.18 11.20 -4.73
N VAL A 42 -4.47 10.10 -4.02
CA VAL A 42 -4.90 8.84 -4.62
C VAL A 42 -6.42 8.67 -4.52
N GLN A 43 -6.96 8.90 -3.32
CA GLN A 43 -8.37 8.63 -3.03
C GLN A 43 -9.30 9.78 -3.44
N GLY A 44 -8.77 10.99 -3.64
CA GLY A 44 -9.59 12.16 -3.93
C GLY A 44 -10.37 12.62 -2.71
N HIS A 45 -11.36 13.46 -2.95
CA HIS A 45 -12.20 14.02 -1.88
C HIS A 45 -13.56 13.34 -1.78
N GLY A 46 -13.79 12.28 -2.56
CA GLY A 46 -15.01 11.50 -2.53
C GLY A 46 -14.83 10.19 -3.29
N PRO A 47 -15.82 9.27 -3.17
CA PRO A 47 -15.67 7.93 -3.77
C PRO A 47 -15.44 7.93 -5.28
N ASP A 48 -15.98 8.93 -5.97
CA ASP A 48 -15.88 9.01 -7.44
C ASP A 48 -14.64 9.75 -7.90
N GLN A 49 -13.78 10.20 -6.97
CA GLN A 49 -12.62 11.02 -7.30
C GLN A 49 -11.29 10.30 -7.10
N ALA A 50 -11.33 9.02 -6.77
CA ALA A 50 -10.11 8.23 -6.65
C ALA A 50 -9.39 8.16 -8.01
N VAL A 51 -8.07 8.33 -7.98
CA VAL A 51 -7.23 8.34 -9.18
C VAL A 51 -6.55 6.99 -9.33
N LEU A 52 -6.82 6.31 -10.45
CA LEU A 52 -6.16 5.05 -10.76
C LEU A 52 -4.66 5.29 -10.93
N GLN A 53 -3.86 4.63 -10.12
CA GLN A 53 -2.42 4.77 -10.16
C GLN A 53 -1.84 3.86 -11.23
N ILE A 54 -0.97 4.40 -12.08
CA ILE A 54 -0.41 3.70 -13.24
C ILE A 54 1.10 3.84 -13.19
N GLY A 55 1.82 2.80 -13.63
CA GLY A 55 3.27 2.86 -13.75
C GLY A 55 4.00 2.78 -12.42
N LYS A 56 3.43 2.10 -11.43
CA LYS A 56 4.02 2.02 -10.09
C LYS A 56 4.76 0.72 -9.82
N GLU A 57 5.03 -0.07 -10.86
CA GLU A 57 5.63 -1.41 -10.72
C GLU A 57 7.01 -1.38 -10.06
N ASP A 58 7.76 -0.31 -10.26
CA ASP A 58 9.13 -0.18 -9.74
C ASP A 58 9.25 0.73 -8.53
N VAL A 59 8.14 1.17 -7.96
CA VAL A 59 8.17 2.09 -6.83
C VAL A 59 8.77 1.40 -5.61
N SER A 60 9.57 2.14 -4.84
CA SER A 60 10.19 1.67 -3.60
C SER A 60 9.83 2.60 -2.47
N ILE A 61 9.77 2.06 -1.25
CA ILE A 61 9.61 2.85 -0.04
C ILE A 61 10.98 3.39 0.36
N THR A 62 11.09 4.71 0.52
CA THR A 62 12.33 5.38 0.89
C THR A 62 12.36 5.77 2.36
N GLY A 63 11.22 5.79 3.03
CA GLY A 63 11.16 6.14 4.44
C GLY A 63 9.89 5.65 5.09
N ILE A 64 10.01 5.37 6.39
CA ILE A 64 8.89 4.98 7.25
C ILE A 64 8.97 5.83 8.49
N GLU A 65 7.89 6.56 8.78
CA GLU A 65 7.82 7.39 9.97
C GLU A 65 6.64 6.95 10.82
N GLN A 66 6.90 6.64 12.09
CA GLN A 66 5.81 6.27 13.00
C GLN A 66 5.01 7.51 13.37
N MET A 67 3.69 7.40 13.26
CA MET A 67 2.76 8.47 13.60
C MET A 67 2.02 8.06 14.87
N GLY A 68 2.45 8.59 16.02
CA GLY A 68 1.89 8.20 17.30
C GLY A 68 2.04 6.70 17.50
N ASN A 69 1.00 6.06 18.07
CA ASN A 69 0.96 4.61 18.22
C ASN A 69 -0.20 4.00 17.41
N TYR A 70 -0.59 4.66 16.30
CA TYR A 70 -1.75 4.22 15.53
C TYR A 70 -1.49 4.09 14.02
N ALA A 71 -0.35 4.58 13.53
CA ALA A 71 -0.11 4.62 12.08
C ALA A 71 1.36 4.75 11.74
N ILE A 72 1.69 4.50 10.46
CA ILE A 72 2.98 4.87 9.87
C ILE A 72 2.72 5.71 8.63
N LYS A 73 3.62 6.66 8.37
CA LYS A 73 3.65 7.39 7.12
C LYS A 73 4.71 6.77 6.24
N LEU A 74 4.35 6.44 5.00
CA LEU A 74 5.28 5.85 4.03
C LEU A 74 5.68 6.92 3.01
N SER A 75 6.98 7.01 2.75
CA SER A 75 7.52 7.86 1.69
C SER A 75 7.99 6.95 0.56
N PHE A 76 7.63 7.30 -0.67
CA PHE A 76 7.97 6.51 -1.85
C PHE A 76 8.93 7.29 -2.75
N ASP A 77 9.66 6.58 -3.60
CA ASP A 77 10.68 7.19 -4.44
C ASP A 77 10.12 7.97 -5.64
N ASP A 78 8.80 7.99 -5.81
CA ASP A 78 8.12 8.82 -6.81
C ASP A 78 7.60 10.14 -6.19
N ASN A 79 8.16 10.55 -5.05
CA ASN A 79 7.81 11.76 -4.31
C ASN A 79 6.43 11.74 -3.67
N HIS A 80 5.83 10.56 -3.52
CA HIS A 80 4.57 10.41 -2.81
C HIS A 80 4.89 10.12 -1.33
N ASP A 81 4.56 11.07 -0.45
CA ASP A 81 4.87 10.95 0.98
C ASP A 81 3.72 11.39 1.88
N SER A 82 2.50 11.45 1.34
CA SER A 82 1.34 11.93 2.09
C SER A 82 0.44 10.82 2.61
N GLY A 83 0.80 9.56 2.38
CA GLY A 83 -0.02 8.43 2.82
C GLY A 83 0.26 8.03 4.26
N ILE A 84 -0.75 8.15 5.13
CA ILE A 84 -0.67 7.72 6.52
C ILE A 84 -1.51 6.47 6.66
N TYR A 85 -0.84 5.34 6.93
CA TYR A 85 -1.47 4.02 6.98
C TYR A 85 -1.72 3.65 8.43
N SER A 86 -2.99 3.64 8.84
CA SER A 86 -3.36 3.21 10.19
C SER A 86 -3.12 1.71 10.36
N TRP A 87 -3.01 1.25 11.61
CA TRP A 87 -2.85 -0.18 11.88
C TRP A 87 -4.01 -0.98 11.30
N SER A 88 -5.23 -0.46 11.42
CA SER A 88 -6.40 -1.15 10.88
C SER A 88 -6.38 -1.21 9.35
N LEU A 89 -5.92 -0.14 8.70
CA LEU A 89 -5.80 -0.15 7.24
C LEU A 89 -4.75 -1.17 6.77
N LEU A 90 -3.59 -1.20 7.42
CA LEU A 90 -2.54 -2.17 7.08
C LEU A 90 -3.04 -3.61 7.27
N TYR A 91 -3.77 -3.85 8.35
CA TYR A 91 -4.34 -5.16 8.62
C TYR A 91 -5.33 -5.57 7.52
N GLU A 92 -6.22 -4.64 7.17
CA GLU A 92 -7.22 -4.86 6.13
C GLU A 92 -6.58 -5.09 4.75
N LEU A 93 -5.56 -4.29 4.41
CA LEU A 93 -4.84 -4.47 3.16
C LEU A 93 -4.17 -5.84 3.10
N GLY A 94 -3.64 -6.31 4.23
CA GLY A 94 -3.04 -7.65 4.30
C GLY A 94 -4.07 -8.75 4.16
N LYS A 95 -5.21 -8.63 4.86
CA LYS A 95 -6.26 -9.65 4.82
C LYS A 95 -6.92 -9.75 3.45
N ASN A 96 -7.08 -8.62 2.76
CA ASN A 96 -7.81 -8.55 1.50
C ASN A 96 -6.89 -8.40 0.29
N TYR A 97 -5.63 -8.79 0.43
CA TYR A 97 -4.64 -8.59 -0.62
C TYR A 97 -5.09 -9.15 -1.96
N GLU A 98 -5.52 -10.41 -1.99
CA GLU A 98 -5.86 -11.08 -3.25
C GLU A 98 -7.03 -10.38 -3.96
N SER A 99 -8.09 -10.07 -3.22
CA SER A 99 -9.26 -9.43 -3.81
C SER A 99 -8.98 -8.00 -4.24
N ASN A 100 -8.21 -7.26 -3.42
CA ASN A 100 -7.83 -5.90 -3.76
C ASN A 100 -6.94 -5.85 -5.00
N TRP A 101 -5.99 -6.77 -5.08
CA TRP A 101 -5.07 -6.81 -6.22
C TRP A 101 -5.80 -7.19 -7.51
N ALA A 102 -6.72 -8.16 -7.44
CA ALA A 102 -7.53 -8.54 -8.58
C ALA A 102 -8.39 -7.36 -9.07
N ASP A 103 -8.96 -6.61 -8.13
CA ASP A 103 -9.74 -5.43 -8.45
C ASP A 103 -8.88 -4.35 -9.14
N TYR A 104 -7.67 -4.14 -8.65
CA TYR A 104 -6.74 -3.18 -9.26
C TYR A 104 -6.41 -3.57 -10.70
N LEU A 105 -6.08 -4.86 -10.92
CA LEU A 105 -5.77 -5.35 -12.26
C LEU A 105 -6.95 -5.19 -13.21
N GLN A 106 -8.17 -5.43 -12.72
CA GLN A 106 -9.38 -5.25 -13.50
C GLN A 106 -9.60 -3.79 -13.88
N ARG A 107 -9.33 -2.86 -12.96
CA ARG A 107 -9.44 -1.43 -13.23
C ARG A 107 -8.43 -0.97 -14.28
N LEU A 108 -7.21 -1.51 -14.23
CA LEU A 108 -6.20 -1.23 -15.26
C LEU A 108 -6.68 -1.70 -16.62
N GLN A 109 -7.23 -2.91 -16.69
CA GLN A 109 -7.73 -3.48 -17.94
C GLN A 109 -8.88 -2.64 -18.50
N ALA A 110 -9.81 -2.22 -17.64
CA ALA A 110 -10.95 -1.40 -18.04
C ALA A 110 -10.49 -0.03 -18.57
N ALA A 111 -9.37 0.48 -18.07
CA ALA A 111 -8.79 1.74 -18.52
C ALA A 111 -7.91 1.58 -19.76
N GLY A 112 -7.75 0.36 -20.28
CA GLY A 112 -6.91 0.10 -21.45
C GLY A 112 -5.43 0.21 -21.17
N VAL A 113 -5.02 0.02 -19.92
CA VAL A 113 -3.62 0.13 -19.50
C VAL A 113 -3.09 -1.25 -19.15
N SER A 114 -1.91 -1.58 -19.68
CA SER A 114 -1.24 -2.83 -19.34
C SER A 114 -0.19 -2.58 -18.28
N ARG A 115 -0.21 -3.42 -17.24
CA ARG A 115 0.86 -3.44 -16.28
C ARG A 115 2.04 -4.17 -16.92
N ARG A 116 3.27 -3.70 -16.61
CA ARG A 116 4.46 -4.36 -17.15
C ARG A 116 4.50 -5.82 -16.67
N ALA A 117 4.72 -6.74 -17.60
CA ALA A 117 4.90 -8.15 -17.28
C ALA A 117 6.34 -8.38 -16.81
N ASP A 118 6.50 -9.09 -15.71
CA ASP A 118 7.81 -9.43 -15.15
C ASP A 118 8.20 -10.85 -15.50
#